data_3d065485ed015b1c75ce14cbcf3d598d
#
_entry.id   3d065485ed015b1c75ce14cbcf3d598d
#
_cell.length_a   1.000
_cell.length_b   1.000
_cell.length_c   1.000
_cell.angle_alpha   90.00
_cell.angle_beta   90.00
_cell.angle_gamma   90.00
#
_symmetry.space_group_name_H-M   'P 1'
#
loop_
_entity.id
_entity.type
_entity.pdbx_description
1 polymer ?
#
loop_
_entity_poly.entity_id
_entity_poly.type
_entity_poly.pdbx_seq_one_letter_code
_entity_poly.pdbx_strand_id
1 'polypeptide(L)'
;MCDLRKFIGLCKTAPKSDIIVLVTTFVLTVVFDLVVAIEVGILLAAILFMKRMSDVTEVEGWKYVDDEDDADSLSLRVVPHNTMVYEVSGPLFFGAADKILKITLDEKMNCLVLRMRSVSAIDATAMHNLEQLYADCKKKNIQIILSHVGE
;
A
#
# COMPACT_ATOMS: atom_id res chain seq x y z
N MET A 1 -11.78 16.05 34.64
CA MET A 1 -10.41 16.41 35.04
C MET A 1 -9.45 15.81 34.03
N CYS A 2 -8.69 16.65 33.34
CA CYS A 2 -7.72 16.18 32.36
C CYS A 2 -6.55 15.52 33.09
N ASP A 3 -6.34 14.22 32.90
CA ASP A 3 -5.25 13.48 33.53
C ASP A 3 -3.96 13.69 32.72
N LEU A 4 -3.21 14.74 33.07
CA LEU A 4 -1.97 15.13 32.41
C LEU A 4 -0.95 13.98 32.31
N ARG A 5 -0.95 13.06 33.29
CA ARG A 5 -0.06 11.90 33.27
C ARG A 5 -0.40 10.91 32.18
N LYS A 6 -1.71 10.67 31.94
CA LYS A 6 -2.17 9.83 30.83
C LYS A 6 -1.90 10.49 29.48
N PHE A 7 -2.08 11.81 29.38
CA PHE A 7 -1.77 12.57 28.18
C PHE A 7 -0.28 12.46 27.78
N ILE A 8 0.63 12.68 28.74
CA ILE A 8 2.07 12.53 28.49
C ILE A 8 2.45 11.08 28.18
N GLY A 9 1.77 10.11 28.79
CA GLY A 9 1.94 8.69 28.48
C GLY A 9 1.55 8.34 27.04
N LEU A 10 0.42 8.85 26.57
CA LEU A 10 -0.05 8.70 25.20
C LEU A 10 0.92 9.31 24.19
N CYS A 11 1.45 10.51 24.48
CA CYS A 11 2.47 11.16 23.61
C CYS A 11 3.78 10.39 23.52
N LYS A 12 4.10 9.52 24.46
CA LYS A 12 5.33 8.70 24.41
C LYS A 12 5.16 7.38 23.66
N THR A 13 3.94 6.85 23.60
CA THR A 13 3.66 5.52 23.04
C THR A 13 2.97 5.58 21.68
N ALA A 14 2.32 6.70 21.35
CA ALA A 14 1.61 6.88 20.10
C ALA A 14 2.57 7.08 18.91
N PRO A 15 2.18 6.66 17.71
CA PRO A 15 2.89 6.98 16.46
C PRO A 15 3.05 8.50 16.31
N LYS A 16 4.15 8.92 15.67
CA LYS A 16 4.44 10.35 15.45
C LYS A 16 3.32 11.10 14.74
N SER A 17 2.61 10.45 13.84
CA SER A 17 1.43 10.99 13.14
C SER A 17 0.31 11.37 14.10
N ASP A 18 0.02 10.50 15.05
CA ASP A 18 -1.08 10.70 16.00
C ASP A 18 -0.76 11.83 17.00
N ILE A 19 0.53 11.96 17.35
CA ILE A 19 1.02 13.07 18.19
C ILE A 19 0.84 14.41 17.47
N ILE A 20 1.12 14.47 16.16
CA ILE A 20 0.92 15.69 15.36
C ILE A 20 -0.56 16.09 15.35
N VAL A 21 -1.46 15.15 15.12
CA VAL A 21 -2.91 15.42 15.15
C VAL A 21 -3.31 15.95 16.53
N LEU A 22 -2.90 15.28 17.58
CA LEU A 22 -3.25 15.62 18.95
C LEU A 22 -2.76 17.01 19.35
N VAL A 23 -1.48 17.35 19.07
CA VAL A 23 -0.93 18.66 19.38
C VAL A 23 -1.59 19.75 18.52
N THR A 24 -1.80 19.52 17.25
CA THR A 24 -2.42 20.49 16.33
C THR A 24 -3.87 20.77 16.78
N THR A 25 -4.65 19.72 17.07
CA THR A 25 -6.03 19.87 17.54
C THR A 25 -6.08 20.60 18.87
N PHE A 26 -5.18 20.30 19.80
CA PHE A 26 -5.11 20.98 21.07
C PHE A 26 -4.80 22.48 20.91
N VAL A 27 -3.79 22.83 20.12
CA VAL A 27 -3.44 24.24 19.83
C VAL A 27 -4.60 24.98 19.20
N LEU A 28 -5.25 24.38 18.20
CA LEU A 28 -6.42 24.96 17.52
C LEU A 28 -7.58 25.18 18.48
N THR A 29 -7.83 24.26 19.41
CA THR A 29 -8.89 24.40 20.42
C THR A 29 -8.62 25.59 21.37
N VAL A 30 -7.35 25.86 21.68
CA VAL A 30 -6.99 26.95 22.57
C VAL A 30 -6.99 28.30 21.86
N VAL A 31 -6.59 28.35 20.57
CA VAL A 31 -6.40 29.61 19.83
C VAL A 31 -7.68 30.07 19.09
N PHE A 32 -8.46 29.12 18.57
CA PHE A 32 -9.65 29.41 17.78
C PHE A 32 -10.91 29.00 18.51
N ASP A 33 -11.53 27.91 18.06
CA ASP A 33 -12.75 27.39 18.61
C ASP A 33 -12.76 25.86 18.53
N LEU A 34 -13.55 25.23 19.39
CA LEU A 34 -13.70 23.76 19.44
C LEU A 34 -14.18 23.18 18.10
N VAL A 35 -15.09 23.87 17.41
CA VAL A 35 -15.64 23.40 16.13
C VAL A 35 -14.54 23.35 15.06
N VAL A 36 -13.78 24.41 14.90
CA VAL A 36 -12.65 24.49 13.94
C VAL A 36 -11.59 23.44 14.28
N ALA A 37 -11.29 23.23 15.56
CA ALA A 37 -10.32 22.25 16.00
C ALA A 37 -10.76 20.81 15.64
N ILE A 38 -12.04 20.49 15.77
CA ILE A 38 -12.58 19.17 15.42
C ILE A 38 -12.53 18.96 13.90
N GLU A 39 -12.96 19.93 13.10
CA GLU A 39 -12.95 19.82 11.64
C GLU A 39 -11.53 19.60 11.09
N VAL A 40 -10.58 20.43 11.50
CA VAL A 40 -9.18 20.30 11.08
C VAL A 40 -8.55 19.01 11.62
N GLY A 41 -8.88 18.64 12.86
CA GLY A 41 -8.37 17.41 13.49
C GLY A 41 -8.82 16.16 12.75
N ILE A 42 -10.09 16.08 12.36
CA ILE A 42 -10.64 14.94 11.60
C ILE A 42 -9.99 14.88 10.21
N LEU A 43 -9.89 16.02 9.52
CA LEU A 43 -9.28 16.07 8.20
C LEU A 43 -7.81 15.62 8.23
N LEU A 44 -7.04 16.12 9.19
CA LEU A 44 -5.63 15.76 9.36
C LEU A 44 -5.48 14.28 9.71
N ALA A 45 -6.30 13.76 10.61
CA ALA A 45 -6.31 12.35 10.98
C ALA A 45 -6.63 11.44 9.79
N ALA A 46 -7.60 11.82 8.95
CA ALA A 46 -7.96 11.08 7.75
C ALA A 46 -6.80 11.02 6.73
N ILE A 47 -6.13 12.16 6.49
CA ILE A 47 -4.99 12.22 5.56
C ILE A 47 -3.82 11.35 6.07
N LEU A 48 -3.50 11.43 7.35
CA LEU A 48 -2.42 10.63 7.95
C LEU A 48 -2.75 9.14 7.99
N PHE A 49 -4.02 8.80 8.19
CA PHE A 49 -4.49 7.41 8.11
C PHE A 49 -4.35 6.86 6.69
N MET A 50 -4.76 7.61 5.67
CA MET A 50 -4.59 7.22 4.26
C MET A 50 -3.12 6.99 3.92
N LYS A 51 -2.23 7.89 4.36
CA LYS A 51 -0.78 7.74 4.16
C LYS A 51 -0.27 6.46 4.82
N ARG A 52 -0.64 6.20 6.07
CA ARG A 52 -0.23 5.00 6.80
C ARG A 52 -0.71 3.72 6.12
N MET A 53 -1.96 3.72 5.60
CA MET A 53 -2.48 2.58 4.84
C MET A 53 -1.72 2.34 3.53
N SER A 54 -1.30 3.41 2.85
CA SER A 54 -0.44 3.32 1.67
C SER A 54 0.95 2.73 1.98
N ASP A 55 1.52 3.07 3.14
CA ASP A 55 2.84 2.58 3.54
C ASP A 55 2.83 1.08 3.88
N VAL A 56 1.70 0.53 4.34
CA VAL A 56 1.54 -0.91 4.66
C VAL A 56 1.39 -1.77 3.41
N THR A 57 0.95 -1.18 2.29
CA THR A 57 0.83 -1.92 1.03
C THR A 57 2.21 -2.16 0.43
N GLU A 58 2.53 -3.38 0.12
CA GLU A 58 3.78 -3.80 -0.51
C GLU A 58 3.50 -4.46 -1.86
N VAL A 59 4.35 -4.16 -2.84
CA VAL A 59 4.36 -4.83 -4.15
C VAL A 59 5.77 -5.37 -4.32
N GLU A 60 5.92 -6.67 -4.09
CA GLU A 60 7.20 -7.36 -4.19
C GLU A 60 7.27 -8.13 -5.50
N GLY A 61 8.31 -7.85 -6.27
CA GLY A 61 8.60 -8.54 -7.52
C GLY A 61 9.62 -9.67 -7.29
N TRP A 62 9.29 -10.84 -7.76
CA TRP A 62 10.14 -12.02 -7.66
C TRP A 62 10.62 -12.38 -9.07
N LYS A 63 11.88 -12.09 -9.31
CA LYS A 63 12.58 -12.63 -10.45
C LYS A 63 13.02 -14.04 -10.09
N TYR A 64 12.96 -14.96 -11.04
CA TYR A 64 13.57 -16.28 -10.93
C TYR A 64 14.94 -16.15 -10.23
N VAL A 65 15.03 -16.57 -8.99
CA VAL A 65 16.26 -16.66 -8.21
C VAL A 65 16.45 -18.12 -7.90
N ASP A 66 17.53 -18.70 -8.40
CA ASP A 66 18.05 -20.00 -8.00
C ASP A 66 18.64 -19.88 -6.57
N ASP A 67 17.83 -19.53 -5.56
CA ASP A 67 18.23 -19.64 -4.16
C ASP A 67 17.73 -20.98 -3.62
N GLU A 68 18.65 -21.93 -3.53
CA GLU A 68 18.43 -23.28 -3.02
C GLU A 68 18.19 -23.34 -1.49
N ASP A 69 18.22 -22.22 -0.77
CA ASP A 69 18.35 -22.23 0.69
C ASP A 69 17.06 -21.93 1.48
N ASP A 70 15.93 -21.68 0.85
CA ASP A 70 14.69 -21.37 1.58
C ASP A 70 13.59 -22.40 1.28
N ALA A 71 13.45 -23.38 2.20
CA ALA A 71 12.50 -24.50 2.06
C ALA A 71 11.01 -24.10 2.06
N ASP A 72 10.68 -22.86 2.44
CA ASP A 72 9.32 -22.31 2.48
C ASP A 72 9.07 -21.31 1.34
N SER A 73 10.10 -21.04 0.54
CA SER A 73 10.01 -20.18 -0.63
C SER A 73 9.25 -20.89 -1.76
N LEU A 74 8.56 -20.12 -2.56
CA LEU A 74 7.86 -20.53 -3.80
C LEU A 74 8.76 -21.22 -4.83
N SER A 75 10.03 -21.44 -4.52
CA SER A 75 11.07 -22.11 -5.32
C SER A 75 10.73 -23.54 -5.76
N LEU A 76 9.75 -24.19 -5.13
CA LEU A 76 9.22 -25.49 -5.57
C LEU A 76 8.33 -25.41 -6.82
N ARG A 77 8.05 -24.20 -7.33
CA ARG A 77 7.29 -24.03 -8.57
C ARG A 77 8.21 -23.46 -9.64
N VAL A 78 8.57 -24.28 -10.60
CA VAL A 78 9.31 -23.88 -11.77
C VAL A 78 8.57 -22.75 -12.48
N VAL A 79 9.02 -21.52 -12.29
CA VAL A 79 8.52 -20.37 -13.04
C VAL A 79 9.16 -20.41 -14.42
N PRO A 80 8.40 -20.41 -15.52
CA PRO A 80 8.95 -20.44 -16.87
C PRO A 80 9.90 -19.26 -17.11
N HIS A 81 10.95 -19.48 -17.90
CA HIS A 81 11.83 -18.41 -18.33
C HIS A 81 11.03 -17.26 -18.96
N ASN A 82 11.42 -16.02 -18.69
CA ASN A 82 10.74 -14.80 -19.14
C ASN A 82 9.36 -14.53 -18.48
N THR A 83 9.08 -15.18 -17.35
CA THR A 83 7.90 -14.87 -16.52
C THR A 83 8.33 -14.11 -15.27
N MET A 84 7.64 -13.03 -14.94
CA MET A 84 7.79 -12.34 -13.67
C MET A 84 6.53 -12.51 -12.82
N VAL A 85 6.75 -12.74 -11.53
CA VAL A 85 5.67 -12.86 -10.55
C VAL A 85 5.80 -11.71 -9.56
N TYR A 86 4.73 -10.96 -9.40
CA TYR A 86 4.62 -9.93 -8.37
C TYR A 86 3.54 -10.32 -7.37
N GLU A 87 3.86 -10.25 -6.10
CA GLU A 87 2.89 -10.37 -5.03
C GLU A 87 2.49 -8.98 -4.55
N VAL A 88 1.19 -8.76 -4.50
CA VAL A 88 0.60 -7.52 -4.00
C VAL A 88 -0.03 -7.82 -2.66
N SER A 89 0.46 -7.16 -1.62
CA SER A 89 0.01 -7.34 -0.23
C SER A 89 -0.58 -6.04 0.31
N GLY A 90 -1.72 -6.15 0.99
CA GLY A 90 -2.41 -5.03 1.60
C GLY A 90 -3.47 -4.38 0.72
N PRO A 91 -4.17 -3.36 1.24
CA PRO A 91 -5.23 -2.67 0.53
C PRO A 91 -4.67 -1.75 -0.56
N LEU A 92 -5.17 -1.89 -1.77
CA LEU A 92 -4.80 -1.06 -2.92
C LEU A 92 -5.69 0.18 -3.00
N PHE A 93 -5.34 1.20 -2.22
CA PHE A 93 -5.98 2.51 -2.27
C PHE A 93 -5.08 3.52 -2.98
N PHE A 94 -5.64 4.68 -3.27
CA PHE A 94 -5.05 5.84 -3.94
C PHE A 94 -3.52 6.00 -3.72
N GLY A 95 -3.02 5.98 -2.47
CA GLY A 95 -1.60 6.15 -2.19
C GLY A 95 -0.72 4.94 -2.51
N ALA A 96 -1.29 3.74 -2.61
CA ALA A 96 -0.59 2.50 -2.94
C ALA A 96 -0.71 2.13 -4.41
N ALA A 97 -1.69 2.69 -5.11
CA ALA A 97 -2.00 2.39 -6.50
C ALA A 97 -0.80 2.65 -7.45
N ASP A 98 0.00 3.69 -7.17
CA ASP A 98 1.19 4.02 -7.95
C ASP A 98 2.29 2.96 -7.86
N LYS A 99 2.25 2.09 -6.85
CA LYS A 99 3.22 1.00 -6.73
C LYS A 99 3.04 -0.04 -7.84
N ILE A 100 1.81 -0.21 -8.33
CA ILE A 100 1.51 -1.08 -9.48
C ILE A 100 2.17 -0.55 -10.76
N LEU A 101 2.14 0.77 -10.98
CA LEU A 101 2.74 1.38 -12.17
C LEU A 101 4.29 1.36 -12.15
N LYS A 102 4.89 1.13 -10.97
CA LYS A 102 6.35 0.98 -10.84
C LYS A 102 6.86 -0.41 -11.20
N ILE A 103 5.96 -1.34 -11.53
CA ILE A 103 6.34 -2.67 -12.01
C ILE A 103 7.17 -2.52 -13.28
N THR A 104 8.41 -3.00 -13.22
CA THR A 104 9.33 -2.91 -14.37
C THR A 104 8.96 -3.97 -15.39
N LEU A 105 8.55 -3.54 -16.57
CA LEU A 105 8.29 -4.40 -17.73
C LEU A 105 9.57 -4.53 -18.56
N ASP A 106 10.29 -5.64 -18.40
CA ASP A 106 11.48 -5.96 -19.19
C ASP A 106 11.07 -6.38 -20.62
N GLU A 107 11.87 -6.00 -21.63
CA GLU A 107 11.63 -6.38 -23.04
C GLU A 107 11.71 -7.90 -23.29
N LYS A 108 12.39 -8.62 -22.41
CA LYS A 108 12.52 -10.09 -22.48
C LYS A 108 11.39 -10.84 -21.79
N MET A 109 10.47 -10.11 -21.16
CA MET A 109 9.36 -10.69 -20.42
C MET A 109 8.22 -11.05 -21.37
N ASN A 110 7.73 -12.29 -21.28
CA ASN A 110 6.59 -12.78 -22.04
C ASN A 110 5.31 -12.83 -21.20
N CYS A 111 5.46 -12.99 -19.88
CA CYS A 111 4.33 -13.14 -18.97
C CYS A 111 4.58 -12.40 -17.66
N LEU A 112 3.54 -11.71 -17.19
CA LEU A 112 3.47 -11.05 -15.90
C LEU A 112 2.37 -11.69 -15.07
N VAL A 113 2.69 -12.25 -13.92
CA VAL A 113 1.73 -12.82 -12.98
C VAL A 113 1.60 -11.88 -11.79
N LEU A 114 0.41 -11.36 -11.54
CA LEU A 114 0.09 -10.60 -10.35
C LEU A 114 -0.69 -11.48 -9.37
N ARG A 115 -0.09 -11.77 -8.23
CA ARG A 115 -0.73 -12.49 -7.14
C ARG A 115 -1.41 -11.50 -6.22
N MET A 116 -2.74 -11.61 -6.11
CA MET A 116 -3.58 -10.68 -5.37
C MET A 116 -4.19 -11.32 -4.12
N ARG A 117 -3.60 -12.42 -3.63
CA ARG A 117 -4.12 -13.19 -2.49
C ARG A 117 -4.31 -12.36 -1.23
N SER A 118 -3.39 -11.43 -0.98
CA SER A 118 -3.35 -10.59 0.23
C SER A 118 -3.98 -9.21 0.01
N VAL A 119 -4.61 -8.98 -1.15
CA VAL A 119 -5.32 -7.73 -1.43
C VAL A 119 -6.71 -7.80 -0.81
N SER A 120 -6.96 -6.95 0.18
CA SER A 120 -8.22 -6.92 0.93
C SER A 120 -9.27 -5.99 0.32
N ALA A 121 -8.85 -4.97 -0.41
CA ALA A 121 -9.72 -4.00 -1.05
C ALA A 121 -8.99 -3.26 -2.18
N ILE A 122 -9.77 -2.83 -3.19
CA ILE A 122 -9.27 -2.06 -4.34
C ILE A 122 -10.20 -0.87 -4.54
N ASP A 123 -9.65 0.34 -4.71
CA ASP A 123 -10.40 1.53 -5.07
C ASP A 123 -10.38 1.80 -6.59
N ALA A 124 -11.14 2.81 -7.01
CA ALA A 124 -11.23 3.20 -8.43
C ALA A 124 -9.86 3.63 -9.00
N THR A 125 -9.00 4.24 -8.21
CA THR A 125 -7.65 4.68 -8.65
C THR A 125 -6.76 3.48 -8.91
N ALA A 126 -6.76 2.50 -8.01
CA ALA A 126 -5.99 1.28 -8.19
C ALA A 126 -6.48 0.45 -9.38
N MET A 127 -7.81 0.42 -9.61
CA MET A 127 -8.38 -0.23 -10.78
C MET A 127 -7.93 0.45 -12.07
N HIS A 128 -7.94 1.78 -12.13
CA HIS A 128 -7.44 2.53 -13.27
C HIS A 128 -5.95 2.26 -13.55
N ASN A 129 -5.11 2.22 -12.51
CA ASN A 129 -3.69 1.91 -12.66
C ASN A 129 -3.46 0.46 -13.12
N LEU A 130 -4.31 -0.47 -12.70
CA LEU A 130 -4.27 -1.85 -13.18
C LEU A 130 -4.65 -1.94 -14.68
N GLU A 131 -5.65 -1.19 -15.12
CA GLU A 131 -6.02 -1.07 -16.53
C GLU A 131 -4.89 -0.45 -17.35
N GLN A 132 -4.20 0.55 -16.82
CA GLN A 132 -3.05 1.16 -17.46
C GLN A 132 -1.89 0.17 -17.59
N LEU A 133 -1.57 -0.58 -16.54
CA LEU A 133 -0.58 -1.64 -16.59
C LEU A 133 -0.94 -2.71 -17.64
N TYR A 134 -2.22 -3.11 -17.71
CA TYR A 134 -2.71 -4.03 -18.74
C TYR A 134 -2.49 -3.47 -20.16
N ALA A 135 -2.80 -2.20 -20.37
CA ALA A 135 -2.60 -1.55 -21.68
C ALA A 135 -1.10 -1.51 -22.06
N ASP A 136 -0.22 -1.27 -21.10
CA ASP A 136 1.22 -1.24 -21.33
C ASP A 136 1.80 -2.65 -21.58
N CYS A 137 1.33 -3.67 -20.87
CA CYS A 137 1.63 -5.06 -21.14
C CYS A 137 1.19 -5.46 -22.56
N LYS A 138 -0.01 -5.07 -22.97
CA LYS A 138 -0.53 -5.34 -24.32
C LYS A 138 0.30 -4.69 -25.42
N LYS A 139 0.75 -3.45 -25.23
CA LYS A 139 1.66 -2.75 -26.17
C LYS A 139 2.99 -3.49 -26.34
N LYS A 140 3.51 -4.09 -25.26
CA LYS A 140 4.76 -4.84 -25.25
C LYS A 140 4.60 -6.33 -25.57
N ASN A 141 3.40 -6.77 -25.89
CA ASN A 141 3.08 -8.18 -26.17
C ASN A 141 3.33 -9.12 -24.97
N ILE A 142 3.19 -8.60 -23.76
CA ILE A 142 3.34 -9.33 -22.50
C ILE A 142 1.95 -9.82 -22.06
N GLN A 143 1.83 -11.12 -21.78
CA GLN A 143 0.61 -11.69 -21.22
C GLN A 143 0.51 -11.37 -19.71
N ILE A 144 -0.59 -10.79 -19.26
CA ILE A 144 -0.85 -10.57 -17.84
C ILE A 144 -1.82 -11.62 -17.29
N ILE A 145 -1.50 -12.15 -16.12
CA ILE A 145 -2.30 -13.14 -15.40
C ILE A 145 -2.56 -12.61 -14.00
N LEU A 146 -3.82 -12.45 -13.64
CA LEU A 146 -4.22 -12.13 -12.27
C LEU A 146 -4.55 -13.45 -11.55
N SER A 147 -3.93 -13.69 -10.41
CA SER A 147 -4.16 -14.89 -9.63
C SER A 147 -4.65 -14.56 -8.22
N HIS A 148 -5.53 -15.41 -7.68
CA HIS A 148 -6.12 -15.26 -6.34
C HIS A 148 -6.86 -13.91 -6.17
N VAL A 149 -7.60 -13.50 -7.18
CA VAL A 149 -8.49 -12.33 -7.07
C VAL A 149 -9.64 -12.73 -6.15
N GLY A 150 -9.86 -11.96 -5.07
CA GLY A 150 -11.00 -12.14 -4.18
C GLY A 150 -12.33 -11.78 -4.87
N GLU A 151 -13.42 -12.37 -4.39
CA GLU A 151 -14.78 -12.03 -4.82
C GLU A 151 -15.22 -10.67 -4.31
#